data_7c3aaff066c1c263c193271212881f96
#
_entry.id   7c3aaff066c1c263c193271212881f96
#
_cell.length_a   1.000
_cell.length_b   1.000
_cell.length_c   1.000
_cell.angle_alpha   90.00
_cell.angle_beta   90.00
_cell.angle_gamma   90.00
#
_symmetry.space_group_name_H-M   'P 1'
#
loop_
_entity.id
_entity.type
_entity.pdbx_description
1 polymer ?
#
loop_
_entity_poly.entity_id
_entity_poly.type
_entity_poly.pdbx_seq_one_letter_code
_entity_poly.pdbx_strand_id
1 'polypeptide(L)'
;MSGATTPASSSGSSSGSRSPRAHVLLVTVVAIWGSTFVVVKGALADVSPLLFNLIRMTLAFACLALFYSGHFGRVDRRALSAGAIVGFCLAMGYQFQTAGLRLTTPSKSAFITGMVVVLVPLLCAIPFLRPRNSRSPAWNAWLGALVAFIGIVLLTTPAGTGFALHSINVGDVLTFGCALGFSLHVLALAHLSPRVPFEQLALLQVGFCAVFMAISMPLLEHPWIHWSLRLLVALLVTAVLATAAAFTVQSWAQKLLPATHTALILALEPVFAWLTSFLFFGERLGRRSATGALLILAGIALTELIPAPVQPTSHEGVPLS
;
A
#
# COMPACT_ATOMS: atom_id res chain seq x y z
N MET A 1 -61.83 -23.37 16.68
CA MET A 1 -60.70 -24.12 16.13
C MET A 1 -60.21 -23.33 14.93
N SER A 2 -59.17 -22.53 15.07
CA SER A 2 -58.55 -21.82 13.94
C SER A 2 -57.06 -21.77 14.26
N GLY A 3 -56.29 -22.58 13.55
CA GLY A 3 -54.83 -22.65 13.67
C GLY A 3 -54.16 -21.53 12.87
N ALA A 4 -53.52 -20.64 13.59
CA ALA A 4 -52.65 -19.63 12.98
C ALA A 4 -51.26 -20.24 12.73
N THR A 5 -50.93 -20.48 11.47
CA THR A 5 -49.59 -20.83 11.03
C THR A 5 -48.74 -19.57 10.89
N THR A 6 -47.77 -19.42 11.76
CA THR A 6 -46.74 -18.39 11.69
C THR A 6 -45.77 -18.72 10.51
N PRO A 7 -45.44 -17.80 9.60
CA PRO A 7 -44.43 -18.05 8.61
C PRO A 7 -43.04 -17.93 9.23
N ALA A 8 -42.24 -18.96 9.03
CA ALA A 8 -40.81 -19.00 9.38
C ALA A 8 -40.07 -17.87 8.66
N SER A 9 -39.44 -16.99 9.44
CA SER A 9 -38.52 -15.99 8.96
C SER A 9 -37.25 -16.70 8.42
N SER A 10 -37.11 -16.78 7.12
CA SER A 10 -35.87 -17.16 6.47
C SER A 10 -34.80 -16.10 6.78
N SER A 11 -33.92 -16.39 7.73
CA SER A 11 -32.70 -15.65 7.94
C SER A 11 -31.82 -15.82 6.69
N GLY A 12 -31.96 -14.89 5.75
CA GLY A 12 -31.06 -14.75 4.61
C GLY A 12 -29.65 -14.46 5.13
N SER A 13 -28.78 -15.48 5.14
CA SER A 13 -27.34 -15.30 5.24
C SER A 13 -26.89 -14.38 4.11
N SER A 14 -26.56 -13.14 4.42
CA SER A 14 -25.90 -12.23 3.48
C SER A 14 -24.52 -12.79 3.16
N SER A 15 -24.45 -13.69 2.19
CA SER A 15 -23.20 -14.03 1.51
C SER A 15 -22.65 -12.73 0.95
N GLY A 16 -21.53 -12.25 1.53
CA GLY A 16 -20.83 -11.07 1.07
C GLY A 16 -20.65 -11.15 -0.44
N SER A 17 -21.35 -10.29 -1.16
CA SER A 17 -21.35 -10.21 -2.62
C SER A 17 -19.91 -10.08 -3.09
N ARG A 18 -19.37 -11.17 -3.64
CA ARG A 18 -18.08 -11.15 -4.36
C ARG A 18 -18.27 -10.25 -5.58
N SER A 19 -17.82 -9.01 -5.51
CA SER A 19 -17.82 -8.14 -6.68
C SER A 19 -16.63 -8.47 -7.57
N PRO A 20 -16.81 -9.28 -8.65
CA PRO A 20 -15.68 -9.66 -9.53
C PRO A 20 -15.07 -8.42 -10.18
N ARG A 21 -15.85 -7.38 -10.41
CA ARG A 21 -15.36 -6.11 -10.94
C ARG A 21 -14.35 -5.42 -10.00
N ALA A 22 -14.61 -5.43 -8.70
CA ALA A 22 -13.69 -4.84 -7.72
C ALA A 22 -12.35 -5.59 -7.68
N HIS A 23 -12.38 -6.93 -7.76
CA HIS A 23 -11.17 -7.74 -7.83
C HIS A 23 -10.37 -7.45 -9.10
N VAL A 24 -11.01 -7.48 -10.27
CA VAL A 24 -10.33 -7.24 -11.56
C VAL A 24 -9.73 -5.85 -11.60
N LEU A 25 -10.48 -4.82 -11.22
CA LEU A 25 -9.97 -3.44 -11.21
C LEU A 25 -8.81 -3.26 -10.24
N LEU A 26 -8.88 -3.87 -9.05
CA LEU A 26 -7.79 -3.79 -8.08
C LEU A 26 -6.55 -4.55 -8.55
N VAL A 27 -6.69 -5.72 -9.18
CA VAL A 27 -5.56 -6.42 -9.82
C VAL A 27 -4.93 -5.57 -10.92
N THR A 28 -5.75 -4.89 -11.73
CA THR A 28 -5.26 -3.96 -12.75
C THR A 28 -4.45 -2.81 -12.13
N VAL A 29 -4.94 -2.22 -11.05
CA VAL A 29 -4.21 -1.19 -10.30
C VAL A 29 -2.87 -1.72 -9.81
N VAL A 30 -2.84 -2.92 -9.23
CA VAL A 30 -1.61 -3.53 -8.71
C VAL A 30 -0.62 -3.85 -9.82
N ALA A 31 -1.10 -4.31 -10.98
CA ALA A 31 -0.25 -4.49 -12.17
C ALA A 31 0.35 -3.16 -12.64
N ILE A 32 -0.43 -2.08 -12.64
CA ILE A 32 0.06 -0.73 -12.95
C ILE A 32 1.12 -0.32 -11.92
N TRP A 33 0.87 -0.46 -10.61
CA TRP A 33 1.81 -0.08 -9.57
C TRP A 33 3.12 -0.87 -9.69
N GLY A 34 3.07 -2.19 -9.82
CA GLY A 34 4.25 -3.02 -10.03
C GLY A 34 5.08 -2.56 -11.25
N SER A 35 4.40 -2.29 -12.37
CA SER A 35 5.06 -1.81 -13.59
C SER A 35 5.69 -0.43 -13.42
N THR A 36 5.14 0.43 -12.57
CA THR A 36 5.68 1.79 -12.35
C THR A 36 7.03 1.82 -11.67
N PHE A 37 7.46 0.78 -10.97
CA PHE A 37 8.83 0.71 -10.44
C PHE A 37 9.88 0.84 -11.55
N VAL A 38 9.67 0.17 -12.67
CA VAL A 38 10.55 0.25 -13.86
C VAL A 38 10.47 1.64 -14.49
N VAL A 39 9.26 2.16 -14.66
CA VAL A 39 9.01 3.48 -15.26
C VAL A 39 9.67 4.59 -14.43
N VAL A 40 9.46 4.58 -13.11
CA VAL A 40 10.07 5.55 -12.19
C VAL A 40 11.57 5.40 -12.17
N LYS A 41 12.12 4.17 -12.07
CA LYS A 41 13.58 3.93 -12.10
C LYS A 41 14.22 4.54 -13.35
N GLY A 42 13.59 4.37 -14.52
CA GLY A 42 14.03 4.98 -15.77
C GLY A 42 14.01 6.51 -15.72
N ALA A 43 12.93 7.10 -15.18
CA ALA A 43 12.78 8.55 -15.08
C ALA A 43 13.80 9.22 -14.14
N LEU A 44 14.25 8.51 -13.09
CA LEU A 44 15.25 9.02 -12.13
C LEU A 44 16.64 9.26 -12.71
N ALA A 45 16.87 8.94 -13.98
CA ALA A 45 18.05 9.40 -14.73
C ALA A 45 17.93 10.86 -15.18
N ASP A 46 16.70 11.41 -15.24
CA ASP A 46 16.40 12.73 -15.80
C ASP A 46 15.88 13.71 -14.73
N VAL A 47 15.60 13.25 -13.50
CA VAL A 47 15.04 14.08 -12.44
C VAL A 47 15.44 13.57 -11.07
N SER A 48 15.57 14.47 -10.11
CA SER A 48 15.80 14.10 -8.72
C SER A 48 14.54 13.46 -8.08
N PRO A 49 14.71 12.49 -7.16
CA PRO A 49 13.62 11.67 -6.63
C PRO A 49 12.47 12.44 -6.01
N LEU A 50 12.78 13.42 -5.17
CA LEU A 50 11.72 14.15 -4.43
C LEU A 50 11.01 15.15 -5.33
N LEU A 51 11.73 15.76 -6.30
CA LEU A 51 11.12 16.62 -7.30
C LEU A 51 10.19 15.82 -8.22
N PHE A 52 10.59 14.59 -8.64
CA PHE A 52 9.71 13.71 -9.40
C PHE A 52 8.39 13.47 -8.67
N ASN A 53 8.45 13.13 -7.38
CA ASN A 53 7.27 12.88 -6.57
C ASN A 53 6.39 14.13 -6.41
N LEU A 54 7.00 15.30 -6.19
CA LEU A 54 6.26 16.57 -6.09
C LEU A 54 5.48 16.86 -7.37
N ILE A 55 6.14 16.79 -8.54
CA ILE A 55 5.48 17.02 -9.83
C ILE A 55 4.37 15.97 -10.05
N ARG A 56 4.65 14.68 -9.81
CA ARG A 56 3.68 13.60 -9.94
C ARG A 56 2.43 13.84 -9.10
N MET A 57 2.60 14.18 -7.81
CA MET A 57 1.47 14.38 -6.89
C MET A 57 0.69 15.66 -7.22
N THR A 58 1.38 16.72 -7.63
CA THR A 58 0.72 17.96 -8.08
C THR A 58 -0.12 17.74 -9.33
N LEU A 59 0.40 17.02 -10.32
CA LEU A 59 -0.35 16.65 -11.53
C LEU A 59 -1.55 15.75 -11.20
N ALA A 60 -1.35 14.76 -10.32
CA ALA A 60 -2.42 13.87 -9.88
C ALA A 60 -3.52 14.63 -9.12
N PHE A 61 -3.12 15.57 -8.24
CA PHE A 61 -4.07 16.44 -7.54
C PHE A 61 -4.87 17.30 -8.51
N ALA A 62 -4.22 17.93 -9.49
CA ALA A 62 -4.88 18.73 -10.50
C ALA A 62 -5.88 17.89 -11.32
N CYS A 63 -5.49 16.67 -11.71
CA CYS A 63 -6.35 15.72 -12.41
C CYS A 63 -7.58 15.34 -11.58
N LEU A 64 -7.41 14.99 -10.31
CA LEU A 64 -8.52 14.67 -9.39
C LEU A 64 -9.40 15.87 -9.10
N ALA A 65 -8.81 17.07 -8.91
CA ALA A 65 -9.56 18.29 -8.69
C ALA A 65 -10.45 18.65 -9.89
N LEU A 66 -9.94 18.47 -11.11
CA LEU A 66 -10.72 18.66 -12.33
C LEU A 66 -11.85 17.62 -12.44
N PHE A 67 -11.54 16.34 -12.19
CA PHE A 67 -12.50 15.25 -12.32
C PHE A 67 -13.63 15.34 -11.29
N TYR A 68 -13.31 15.73 -10.06
CA TYR A 68 -14.26 15.84 -8.96
C TYR A 68 -14.82 17.26 -8.77
N SER A 69 -14.52 18.21 -9.66
CA SER A 69 -14.94 19.63 -9.53
C SER A 69 -16.41 19.86 -9.23
N GLY A 70 -17.30 19.00 -9.76
CA GLY A 70 -18.74 19.04 -9.50
C GLY A 70 -19.21 18.33 -8.23
N HIS A 71 -18.34 17.62 -7.52
CA HIS A 71 -18.68 16.78 -6.37
C HIS A 71 -18.18 17.36 -5.04
N PHE A 72 -17.61 18.56 -5.07
CA PHE A 72 -17.19 19.25 -3.86
C PHE A 72 -18.40 19.79 -3.09
N GLY A 73 -18.97 18.93 -2.22
CA GLY A 73 -19.73 19.42 -1.10
C GLY A 73 -18.83 20.27 -0.17
N ARG A 74 -19.40 20.86 0.88
CA ARG A 74 -18.60 21.59 1.85
C ARG A 74 -17.60 20.66 2.49
N VAL A 75 -16.29 20.88 2.23
CA VAL A 75 -15.19 20.21 2.91
C VAL A 75 -15.16 20.69 4.35
N ASP A 76 -15.43 19.81 5.29
CA ASP A 76 -15.40 20.14 6.71
C ASP A 76 -13.99 19.96 7.33
N ARG A 77 -13.83 20.40 8.57
CA ARG A 77 -12.54 20.25 9.28
C ARG A 77 -12.13 18.80 9.48
N ARG A 78 -13.09 17.86 9.53
CA ARG A 78 -12.81 16.42 9.67
C ARG A 78 -12.20 15.86 8.40
N ALA A 79 -12.75 16.22 7.25
CA ALA A 79 -12.21 15.82 5.95
C ALA A 79 -10.80 16.39 5.74
N LEU A 80 -10.57 17.67 6.10
CA LEU A 80 -9.24 18.29 6.01
C LEU A 80 -8.22 17.58 6.91
N SER A 81 -8.57 17.33 8.18
CA SER A 81 -7.65 16.64 9.10
C SER A 81 -7.37 15.20 8.66
N ALA A 82 -8.41 14.49 8.18
CA ALA A 82 -8.24 13.14 7.64
C ALA A 82 -7.32 13.13 6.41
N GLY A 83 -7.58 14.03 5.45
CA GLY A 83 -6.73 14.20 4.27
C GLY A 83 -5.29 14.54 4.63
N ALA A 84 -5.05 15.41 5.63
CA ALA A 84 -3.71 15.77 6.08
C ALA A 84 -2.97 14.57 6.70
N ILE A 85 -3.61 13.81 7.59
CA ILE A 85 -2.98 12.64 8.23
C ILE A 85 -2.66 11.58 7.19
N VAL A 86 -3.62 11.22 6.35
CA VAL A 86 -3.44 10.21 5.31
C VAL A 86 -2.41 10.67 4.28
N GLY A 87 -2.47 11.96 3.86
CA GLY A 87 -1.52 12.56 2.93
C GLY A 87 -0.10 12.63 3.47
N PHE A 88 0.09 12.85 4.77
CA PHE A 88 1.41 12.79 5.41
C PHE A 88 2.02 11.39 5.35
N CYS A 89 1.26 10.36 5.74
CA CYS A 89 1.71 8.97 5.65
C CYS A 89 2.03 8.57 4.20
N LEU A 90 1.21 9.04 3.25
CA LEU A 90 1.42 8.83 1.82
C LEU A 90 2.71 9.50 1.33
N ALA A 91 2.98 10.75 1.76
CA ALA A 91 4.19 11.47 1.42
C ALA A 91 5.44 10.76 1.94
N MET A 92 5.43 10.30 3.20
CA MET A 92 6.51 9.48 3.75
C MET A 92 6.74 8.22 2.90
N GLY A 93 5.68 7.48 2.60
CA GLY A 93 5.77 6.27 1.79
C GLY A 93 6.47 6.53 0.45
N TYR A 94 5.98 7.49 -0.33
CA TYR A 94 6.54 7.79 -1.65
C TYR A 94 7.93 8.40 -1.62
N GLN A 95 8.22 9.28 -0.67
CA GLN A 95 9.54 9.91 -0.57
C GLN A 95 10.61 8.86 -0.31
N PHE A 96 10.40 8.01 0.68
CA PHE A 96 11.29 6.89 0.98
C PHE A 96 11.37 5.88 -0.15
N GLN A 97 10.24 5.57 -0.83
CA GLN A 97 10.23 4.65 -1.95
C GLN A 97 11.09 5.15 -3.11
N THR A 98 10.88 6.38 -3.54
CA THR A 98 11.54 6.91 -4.73
C THR A 98 13.02 7.19 -4.46
N ALA A 99 13.36 7.71 -3.27
CA ALA A 99 14.74 7.87 -2.84
C ALA A 99 15.45 6.50 -2.76
N GLY A 100 14.80 5.50 -2.17
CA GLY A 100 15.31 4.14 -2.09
C GLY A 100 15.48 3.51 -3.48
N LEU A 101 14.48 3.62 -4.34
CA LEU A 101 14.48 3.05 -5.69
C LEU A 101 15.64 3.61 -6.56
N ARG A 102 16.07 4.83 -6.32
CA ARG A 102 17.26 5.38 -7.00
C ARG A 102 18.51 4.55 -6.73
N LEU A 103 18.64 3.99 -5.51
CA LEU A 103 19.81 3.30 -4.99
C LEU A 103 19.72 1.77 -5.05
N THR A 104 18.53 1.21 -5.33
CA THR A 104 18.31 -0.24 -5.42
C THR A 104 17.66 -0.62 -6.76
N THR A 105 17.31 -1.91 -6.95
CA THR A 105 16.64 -2.38 -8.16
C THR A 105 15.11 -2.33 -8.02
N PRO A 106 14.36 -2.23 -9.14
CA PRO A 106 12.90 -2.25 -9.12
C PRO A 106 12.33 -3.46 -8.38
N SER A 107 12.85 -4.65 -8.66
CA SER A 107 12.39 -5.89 -8.02
C SER A 107 12.63 -5.87 -6.51
N LYS A 108 13.84 -5.53 -6.05
CA LYS A 108 14.14 -5.43 -4.62
C LYS A 108 13.23 -4.42 -3.92
N SER A 109 13.10 -3.22 -4.51
CA SER A 109 12.25 -2.17 -3.95
C SER A 109 10.80 -2.65 -3.82
N ALA A 110 10.24 -3.31 -4.84
CA ALA A 110 8.89 -3.83 -4.81
C ALA A 110 8.68 -4.93 -3.76
N PHE A 111 9.62 -5.89 -3.65
CA PHE A 111 9.53 -6.95 -2.62
C PHE A 111 9.59 -6.39 -1.20
N ILE A 112 10.47 -5.40 -0.94
CA ILE A 112 10.57 -4.76 0.37
C ILE A 112 9.32 -3.92 0.66
N THR A 113 8.81 -3.18 -0.34
CA THR A 113 7.55 -2.44 -0.21
C THR A 113 6.39 -3.38 0.09
N GLY A 114 6.35 -4.58 -0.52
CA GLY A 114 5.35 -5.62 -0.26
C GLY A 114 5.24 -6.06 1.21
N MET A 115 6.25 -5.74 2.04
CA MET A 115 6.18 -5.95 3.49
C MET A 115 5.05 -5.19 4.18
N VAL A 116 4.44 -4.21 3.52
CA VAL A 116 3.21 -3.54 4.00
C VAL A 116 2.18 -4.56 4.47
N VAL A 117 2.00 -5.65 3.73
CA VAL A 117 1.01 -6.69 4.03
C VAL A 117 1.29 -7.41 5.36
N VAL A 118 2.56 -7.52 5.73
CA VAL A 118 3.00 -8.11 7.00
C VAL A 118 3.04 -7.04 8.11
N LEU A 119 3.50 -5.85 7.80
CA LEU A 119 3.65 -4.77 8.78
C LEU A 119 2.29 -4.25 9.28
N VAL A 120 1.27 -4.16 8.42
CA VAL A 120 -0.05 -3.67 8.82
C VAL A 120 -0.64 -4.49 9.97
N PRO A 121 -0.76 -5.83 9.90
CA PRO A 121 -1.26 -6.60 11.03
C PRO A 121 -0.35 -6.50 12.27
N LEU A 122 0.98 -6.42 12.11
CA LEU A 122 1.90 -6.26 13.24
C LEU A 122 1.71 -4.93 13.95
N LEU A 123 1.54 -3.84 13.20
CA LEU A 123 1.25 -2.52 13.77
C LEU A 123 -0.10 -2.48 14.50
N CYS A 124 -1.05 -3.34 14.13
CA CYS A 124 -2.29 -3.53 14.89
C CYS A 124 -2.08 -4.12 16.29
N ALA A 125 -0.87 -4.62 16.64
CA ALA A 125 -0.53 -4.97 18.03
C ALA A 125 -0.52 -3.73 18.93
N ILE A 126 -0.23 -2.56 18.37
CA ILE A 126 -0.24 -1.28 19.08
C ILE A 126 -1.71 -0.79 19.15
N PRO A 127 -2.31 -0.69 20.36
CA PRO A 127 -3.74 -0.38 20.49
C PRO A 127 -4.15 0.93 19.81
N PHE A 128 -3.30 1.96 19.87
CA PHE A 128 -3.56 3.26 19.26
C PHE A 128 -3.64 3.22 17.73
N LEU A 129 -2.84 2.34 17.08
CA LEU A 129 -2.82 2.19 15.63
C LEU A 129 -3.89 1.21 15.11
N ARG A 130 -4.50 0.44 16.00
CA ARG A 130 -5.48 -0.57 15.62
C ARG A 130 -6.82 0.06 15.22
N PRO A 131 -7.31 -0.16 14.00
CA PRO A 131 -8.67 0.23 13.64
C PRO A 131 -9.70 -0.48 14.53
N ARG A 132 -10.80 0.22 14.87
CA ARG A 132 -11.83 -0.29 15.82
C ARG A 132 -12.40 -1.66 15.45
N ASN A 133 -12.40 -2.01 14.17
CA ASN A 133 -12.92 -3.29 13.67
C ASN A 133 -11.82 -4.32 13.36
N SER A 134 -10.56 -4.03 13.74
CA SER A 134 -9.42 -4.94 13.53
C SER A 134 -9.12 -5.71 14.81
N ARG A 135 -8.70 -6.97 14.64
CA ARG A 135 -8.23 -7.83 15.74
C ARG A 135 -6.73 -7.62 15.99
N SER A 136 -6.27 -8.03 17.18
CA SER A 136 -4.83 -8.16 17.44
C SER A 136 -4.21 -9.18 16.50
N PRO A 137 -2.92 -9.00 16.12
CA PRO A 137 -2.23 -9.99 15.31
C PRO A 137 -2.16 -11.33 16.08
N ALA A 138 -2.48 -12.40 15.38
CA ALA A 138 -2.39 -13.75 15.89
C ALA A 138 -1.03 -14.39 15.52
N TRP A 139 -0.80 -15.64 15.93
CA TRP A 139 0.46 -16.34 15.72
C TRP A 139 0.91 -16.40 14.24
N ASN A 140 -0.06 -16.52 13.31
CA ASN A 140 0.20 -16.55 11.87
C ASN A 140 0.84 -15.25 11.36
N ALA A 141 0.42 -14.09 11.88
CA ALA A 141 1.01 -12.80 11.53
C ALA A 141 2.47 -12.69 12.02
N TRP A 142 2.76 -13.17 13.24
CA TRP A 142 4.11 -13.18 13.79
C TRP A 142 5.03 -14.16 13.04
N LEU A 143 4.53 -15.37 12.75
CA LEU A 143 5.29 -16.35 11.95
C LEU A 143 5.53 -15.84 10.53
N GLY A 144 4.50 -15.28 9.90
CA GLY A 144 4.61 -14.69 8.57
C GLY A 144 5.63 -13.55 8.54
N ALA A 145 5.64 -12.69 9.57
CA ALA A 145 6.62 -11.63 9.72
C ALA A 145 8.06 -12.17 9.83
N LEU A 146 8.28 -13.21 10.62
CA LEU A 146 9.59 -13.83 10.77
C LEU A 146 10.08 -14.42 9.44
N VAL A 147 9.23 -15.16 8.76
CA VAL A 147 9.56 -15.77 7.45
C VAL A 147 9.85 -14.68 6.40
N ALA A 148 9.04 -13.63 6.35
CA ALA A 148 9.25 -12.52 5.44
C ALA A 148 10.53 -11.72 5.78
N PHE A 149 10.85 -11.54 7.07
CA PHE A 149 12.09 -10.89 7.50
C PHE A 149 13.33 -11.68 7.07
N ILE A 150 13.33 -13.02 7.23
CA ILE A 150 14.41 -13.88 6.72
C ILE A 150 14.51 -13.70 5.20
N GLY A 151 13.38 -13.64 4.50
CA GLY A 151 13.31 -13.39 3.06
C GLY A 151 13.97 -12.07 2.65
N ILE A 152 13.71 -10.97 3.38
CA ILE A 152 14.34 -9.66 3.14
C ILE A 152 15.86 -9.77 3.31
N VAL A 153 16.32 -10.37 4.39
CA VAL A 153 17.76 -10.53 4.64
C VAL A 153 18.44 -11.28 3.50
N LEU A 154 17.82 -12.35 2.99
CA LEU A 154 18.36 -13.09 1.83
C LEU A 154 18.31 -12.27 0.53
N LEU A 155 17.28 -11.46 0.34
CA LEU A 155 17.10 -10.64 -0.86
C LEU A 155 18.10 -9.47 -0.90
N THR A 156 18.36 -8.84 0.25
CA THR A 156 19.14 -7.59 0.34
C THR A 156 20.64 -7.82 0.54
N THR A 157 21.05 -8.93 1.19
CA THR A 157 22.48 -9.21 1.42
C THR A 157 23.13 -9.89 0.21
N PRO A 158 24.31 -9.40 -0.26
CA PRO A 158 25.04 -10.02 -1.36
C PRO A 158 25.48 -11.46 -1.06
N ALA A 159 25.60 -12.29 -2.11
CA ALA A 159 26.12 -13.64 -1.97
C ALA A 159 27.59 -13.59 -1.54
N GLY A 160 27.96 -14.41 -0.57
CA GLY A 160 29.34 -14.51 -0.07
C GLY A 160 29.75 -13.56 1.07
N THR A 161 28.91 -12.57 1.43
CA THR A 161 29.24 -11.60 2.50
C THR A 161 28.78 -12.01 3.91
N GLY A 162 28.15 -13.16 4.08
CA GLY A 162 27.53 -13.56 5.36
C GLY A 162 26.39 -12.61 5.78
N PHE A 163 26.12 -12.50 7.07
CA PHE A 163 25.14 -11.56 7.66
C PHE A 163 25.81 -10.23 8.07
N ALA A 164 26.63 -9.66 7.21
CA ALA A 164 27.26 -8.39 7.50
C ALA A 164 26.27 -7.22 7.31
N LEU A 165 25.80 -6.64 8.41
CA LEU A 165 24.86 -5.50 8.40
C LEU A 165 25.37 -4.30 7.58
N HIS A 166 26.69 -4.10 7.53
CA HIS A 166 27.31 -3.03 6.73
C HIS A 166 27.24 -3.25 5.20
N SER A 167 26.83 -4.43 4.75
CA SER A 167 26.60 -4.72 3.32
C SER A 167 25.19 -4.41 2.84
N ILE A 168 24.30 -3.96 3.74
CA ILE A 168 22.92 -3.59 3.39
C ILE A 168 22.96 -2.26 2.62
N ASN A 169 22.34 -2.23 1.45
CA ASN A 169 22.25 -1.03 0.64
C ASN A 169 21.34 0.00 1.32
N VAL A 170 21.78 1.27 1.37
CA VAL A 170 20.97 2.39 1.90
C VAL A 170 19.61 2.48 1.19
N GLY A 171 19.55 2.18 -0.12
CA GLY A 171 18.30 2.13 -0.88
C GLY A 171 17.31 1.09 -0.36
N ASP A 172 17.80 -0.06 0.10
CA ASP A 172 16.96 -1.11 0.69
C ASP A 172 16.41 -0.67 2.06
N VAL A 173 17.21 0.03 2.87
CA VAL A 173 16.78 0.62 4.16
C VAL A 173 15.72 1.70 3.96
N LEU A 174 15.93 2.61 2.99
CA LEU A 174 14.93 3.62 2.64
C LEU A 174 13.64 2.96 2.16
N THR A 175 13.73 1.91 1.35
CA THR A 175 12.54 1.18 0.89
C THR A 175 11.81 0.47 2.03
N PHE A 176 12.51 0.02 3.08
CA PHE A 176 11.85 -0.48 4.29
C PHE A 176 11.11 0.66 5.04
N GLY A 177 11.71 1.85 5.12
CA GLY A 177 11.04 3.06 5.59
C GLY A 177 9.78 3.39 4.80
N CYS A 178 9.81 3.19 3.47
CA CYS A 178 8.63 3.28 2.62
C CYS A 178 7.54 2.28 3.02
N ALA A 179 7.90 1.00 3.23
CA ALA A 179 6.95 -0.01 3.66
C ALA A 179 6.26 0.37 4.99
N LEU A 180 7.01 0.94 5.94
CA LEU A 180 6.45 1.48 7.18
C LEU A 180 5.51 2.67 6.91
N GLY A 181 5.91 3.63 6.08
CA GLY A 181 5.09 4.78 5.69
C GLY A 181 3.76 4.37 5.06
N PHE A 182 3.79 3.44 4.10
CA PHE A 182 2.56 2.92 3.49
C PHE A 182 1.73 2.06 4.44
N SER A 183 2.36 1.35 5.39
CA SER A 183 1.61 0.63 6.43
C SER A 183 0.82 1.59 7.32
N LEU A 184 1.44 2.71 7.72
CA LEU A 184 0.76 3.77 8.46
C LEU A 184 -0.33 4.44 7.61
N HIS A 185 -0.12 4.62 6.30
CA HIS A 185 -1.12 5.13 5.37
C HIS A 185 -2.35 4.22 5.32
N VAL A 186 -2.17 2.91 5.16
CA VAL A 186 -3.26 1.92 5.14
C VAL A 186 -4.05 1.96 6.44
N LEU A 187 -3.38 2.02 7.59
CA LEU A 187 -4.03 2.11 8.91
C LEU A 187 -4.78 3.43 9.10
N ALA A 188 -4.17 4.55 8.72
CA ALA A 188 -4.82 5.86 8.76
C ALA A 188 -6.07 5.89 7.87
N LEU A 189 -5.96 5.33 6.66
CA LEU A 189 -7.08 5.21 5.74
C LEU A 189 -8.21 4.35 6.34
N ALA A 190 -7.87 3.20 6.94
CA ALA A 190 -8.86 2.34 7.60
C ALA A 190 -9.59 3.02 8.78
N HIS A 191 -8.91 3.91 9.50
CA HIS A 191 -9.52 4.68 10.60
C HIS A 191 -10.45 5.80 10.11
N LEU A 192 -10.11 6.45 9.01
CA LEU A 192 -10.67 7.75 8.59
C LEU A 192 -11.67 7.63 7.44
N SER A 193 -11.50 6.62 6.54
CA SER A 193 -12.37 6.44 5.39
C SER A 193 -13.86 6.19 5.72
N PRO A 194 -14.25 5.57 6.85
CA PRO A 194 -15.65 5.44 7.20
C PRO A 194 -16.34 6.76 7.55
N ARG A 195 -15.56 7.81 7.81
CA ARG A 195 -16.04 9.10 8.35
C ARG A 195 -16.04 10.23 7.31
N VAL A 196 -15.45 9.99 6.15
CA VAL A 196 -15.26 11.00 5.10
C VAL A 196 -15.69 10.42 3.76
N PRO A 197 -16.38 11.18 2.88
CA PRO A 197 -16.65 10.77 1.51
C PRO A 197 -15.35 10.38 0.80
N PHE A 198 -15.36 9.27 0.05
CA PHE A 198 -14.13 8.73 -0.53
C PHE A 198 -13.51 9.66 -1.59
N GLU A 199 -14.36 10.40 -2.31
CA GLU A 199 -13.97 11.39 -3.30
C GLU A 199 -13.15 12.52 -2.68
N GLN A 200 -13.65 13.04 -1.54
CA GLN A 200 -12.94 14.07 -0.78
C GLN A 200 -11.64 13.54 -0.19
N LEU A 201 -11.66 12.32 0.38
CA LEU A 201 -10.48 11.73 0.97
C LEU A 201 -9.41 11.42 -0.08
N ALA A 202 -9.81 10.88 -1.25
CA ALA A 202 -8.89 10.62 -2.37
C ALA A 202 -8.21 11.90 -2.85
N LEU A 203 -8.96 12.98 -3.02
CA LEU A 203 -8.40 14.27 -3.43
C LEU A 203 -7.51 14.89 -2.35
N LEU A 204 -8.01 14.99 -1.11
CA LEU A 204 -7.32 15.67 -0.03
C LEU A 204 -6.02 14.97 0.35
N GLN A 205 -5.99 13.62 0.37
CA GLN A 205 -4.74 12.90 0.67
C GLN A 205 -3.65 13.18 -0.37
N VAL A 206 -4.00 13.24 -1.67
CA VAL A 206 -3.02 13.55 -2.73
C VAL A 206 -2.60 15.01 -2.67
N GLY A 207 -3.53 15.94 -2.39
CA GLY A 207 -3.24 17.36 -2.24
C GLY A 207 -2.31 17.63 -1.05
N PHE A 208 -2.62 17.10 0.15
CA PHE A 208 -1.75 17.24 1.31
C PHE A 208 -0.41 16.51 1.13
N CYS A 209 -0.41 15.36 0.45
CA CYS A 209 0.83 14.69 0.07
C CYS A 209 1.74 15.63 -0.75
N ALA A 210 1.19 16.30 -1.77
CA ALA A 210 1.93 17.27 -2.57
C ALA A 210 2.44 18.46 -1.70
N VAL A 211 1.62 18.97 -0.78
CA VAL A 211 2.03 20.05 0.16
C VAL A 211 3.19 19.59 1.04
N PHE A 212 3.11 18.42 1.66
CA PHE A 212 4.20 17.90 2.49
C PHE A 212 5.49 17.68 1.68
N MET A 213 5.36 17.20 0.43
CA MET A 213 6.50 17.05 -0.48
C MET A 213 7.10 18.40 -0.87
N ALA A 214 6.27 19.43 -1.12
CA ALA A 214 6.75 20.77 -1.43
C ALA A 214 7.52 21.40 -0.26
N ILE A 215 7.13 21.11 0.98
CA ILE A 215 7.82 21.60 2.18
C ILE A 215 9.13 20.83 2.42
N SER A 216 9.10 19.51 2.28
CA SER A 216 10.24 18.64 2.63
C SER A 216 11.31 18.57 1.54
N MET A 217 10.95 18.69 0.26
CA MET A 217 11.87 18.55 -0.86
C MET A 217 13.05 19.55 -0.78
N PRO A 218 12.84 20.86 -0.61
CA PRO A 218 13.96 21.80 -0.58
C PRO A 218 14.88 21.64 0.64
N LEU A 219 14.40 20.95 1.70
CA LEU A 219 15.18 20.67 2.91
C LEU A 219 16.03 19.38 2.78
N LEU A 220 15.59 18.44 1.94
CA LEU A 220 16.17 17.09 1.85
C LEU A 220 16.93 16.85 0.57
N GLU A 221 16.73 17.65 -0.47
CA GLU A 221 17.27 17.41 -1.80
C GLU A 221 17.59 18.72 -2.51
N HIS A 222 18.72 18.76 -3.24
CA HIS A 222 18.95 19.77 -4.25
C HIS A 222 18.25 19.34 -5.55
N PRO A 223 17.12 19.97 -5.90
CA PRO A 223 16.31 19.54 -7.03
C PRO A 223 17.02 19.83 -8.35
N TRP A 224 16.94 18.87 -9.27
CA TRP A 224 17.42 19.01 -10.65
C TRP A 224 16.49 18.27 -11.60
N ILE A 225 16.40 18.74 -12.83
CA ILE A 225 15.55 18.16 -13.87
C ILE A 225 16.16 18.39 -15.25
N HIS A 226 16.12 17.33 -16.07
CA HIS A 226 16.41 17.35 -17.49
C HIS A 226 15.17 16.85 -18.24
N TRP A 227 14.49 17.74 -18.95
CA TRP A 227 13.27 17.38 -19.65
C TRP A 227 13.56 16.41 -20.79
N SER A 228 12.91 15.26 -20.79
CA SER A 228 12.97 14.23 -21.81
C SER A 228 11.59 13.66 -22.07
N LEU A 229 11.37 13.05 -23.24
CA LEU A 229 10.13 12.35 -23.53
C LEU A 229 9.88 11.21 -22.53
N ARG A 230 10.94 10.52 -22.11
CA ARG A 230 10.86 9.47 -21.08
C ARG A 230 10.30 10.03 -19.76
N LEU A 231 10.81 11.17 -19.30
CA LEU A 231 10.34 11.81 -18.08
C LEU A 231 8.88 12.26 -18.20
N LEU A 232 8.49 12.88 -19.32
CA LEU A 232 7.11 13.31 -19.55
C LEU A 232 6.13 12.13 -19.53
N VAL A 233 6.46 11.05 -20.25
CA VAL A 233 5.64 9.82 -20.25
C VAL A 233 5.56 9.23 -18.82
N ALA A 234 6.68 9.16 -18.11
CA ALA A 234 6.71 8.65 -16.73
C ALA A 234 5.83 9.49 -15.80
N LEU A 235 5.90 10.81 -15.87
CA LEU A 235 5.06 11.71 -15.08
C LEU A 235 3.58 11.53 -15.40
N LEU A 236 3.20 11.47 -16.68
CA LEU A 236 1.80 11.26 -17.08
C LEU A 236 1.27 9.90 -16.61
N VAL A 237 2.00 8.83 -16.88
CA VAL A 237 1.60 7.47 -16.47
C VAL A 237 1.46 7.38 -14.95
N THR A 238 2.45 7.89 -14.21
CA THR A 238 2.43 7.79 -12.75
C THR A 238 1.42 8.73 -12.11
N ALA A 239 1.22 9.95 -12.63
CA ALA A 239 0.24 10.89 -12.09
C ALA A 239 -1.20 10.45 -12.40
N VAL A 240 -1.48 10.09 -13.65
CA VAL A 240 -2.87 9.79 -14.08
C VAL A 240 -3.25 8.36 -13.73
N LEU A 241 -2.48 7.36 -14.18
CA LEU A 241 -2.86 5.96 -13.99
C LEU A 241 -2.51 5.45 -12.60
N ALA A 242 -1.24 5.61 -12.17
CA ALA A 242 -0.77 5.03 -10.91
C ALA A 242 -1.06 5.88 -9.67
N THR A 243 -1.59 7.08 -9.81
CA THR A 243 -2.01 7.93 -8.67
C THR A 243 -3.49 8.27 -8.76
N ALA A 244 -3.92 9.12 -9.69
CA ALA A 244 -5.29 9.59 -9.73
C ALA A 244 -6.29 8.44 -9.93
N ALA A 245 -6.16 7.65 -10.99
CA ALA A 245 -7.05 6.53 -11.27
C ALA A 245 -6.91 5.41 -10.24
N ALA A 246 -5.67 5.04 -9.88
CA ALA A 246 -5.40 3.94 -8.96
C ALA A 246 -5.97 4.19 -7.56
N PHE A 247 -5.76 5.36 -6.95
CA PHE A 247 -6.31 5.68 -5.63
C PHE A 247 -7.83 5.85 -5.65
N THR A 248 -8.40 6.29 -6.76
CA THR A 248 -9.86 6.28 -6.96
C THR A 248 -10.42 4.86 -6.94
N VAL A 249 -9.83 3.97 -7.75
CA VAL A 249 -10.24 2.55 -7.82
C VAL A 249 -10.00 1.86 -6.48
N GLN A 250 -8.84 2.06 -5.85
CA GLN A 250 -8.54 1.46 -4.56
C GLN A 250 -9.53 1.90 -3.48
N SER A 251 -9.80 3.21 -3.37
CA SER A 251 -10.75 3.75 -2.39
C SER A 251 -12.16 3.20 -2.59
N TRP A 252 -12.59 3.03 -3.86
CA TRP A 252 -13.86 2.42 -4.19
C TRP A 252 -13.88 0.91 -3.89
N ALA A 253 -12.84 0.17 -4.30
CA ALA A 253 -12.77 -1.27 -4.12
C ALA A 253 -12.73 -1.67 -2.64
N GLN A 254 -12.01 -0.93 -1.80
CA GLN A 254 -11.92 -1.18 -0.36
C GLN A 254 -13.22 -0.96 0.41
N LYS A 255 -14.23 -0.33 -0.18
CA LYS A 255 -15.60 -0.32 0.35
C LYS A 255 -16.34 -1.65 0.12
N LEU A 256 -15.95 -2.39 -0.91
CA LEU A 256 -16.63 -3.61 -1.37
C LEU A 256 -15.89 -4.89 -1.00
N LEU A 257 -14.56 -4.80 -0.83
CA LEU A 257 -13.70 -5.95 -0.56
C LEU A 257 -13.27 -5.99 0.90
N PRO A 258 -13.26 -7.19 1.51
CA PRO A 258 -12.64 -7.39 2.82
C PRO A 258 -11.15 -7.00 2.79
N ALA A 259 -10.63 -6.54 3.92
CA ALA A 259 -9.22 -6.15 4.05
C ALA A 259 -8.24 -7.26 3.64
N THR A 260 -8.55 -8.53 4.01
CA THR A 260 -7.76 -9.71 3.66
C THR A 260 -7.68 -9.94 2.16
N HIS A 261 -8.80 -9.81 1.43
CA HIS A 261 -8.81 -9.95 -0.03
C HIS A 261 -8.03 -8.82 -0.70
N THR A 262 -8.17 -7.58 -0.19
CA THR A 262 -7.38 -6.45 -0.67
C THR A 262 -5.90 -6.68 -0.46
N ALA A 263 -5.48 -7.10 0.73
CA ALA A 263 -4.08 -7.40 1.05
C ALA A 263 -3.48 -8.48 0.14
N LEU A 264 -4.23 -9.57 -0.13
CA LEU A 264 -3.80 -10.62 -1.05
C LEU A 264 -3.57 -10.10 -2.47
N ILE A 265 -4.45 -9.20 -2.95
CA ILE A 265 -4.30 -8.61 -4.28
C ILE A 265 -3.08 -7.69 -4.31
N LEU A 266 -2.88 -6.86 -3.27
CA LEU A 266 -1.71 -5.98 -3.15
C LEU A 266 -0.40 -6.79 -3.10
N ALA A 267 -0.40 -7.99 -2.54
CA ALA A 267 0.76 -8.87 -2.50
C ALA A 267 1.26 -9.33 -3.89
N LEU A 268 0.48 -9.14 -4.94
CA LEU A 268 0.91 -9.40 -6.32
C LEU A 268 1.80 -8.29 -6.90
N GLU A 269 1.88 -7.12 -6.28
CA GLU A 269 2.67 -5.97 -6.75
C GLU A 269 4.14 -6.32 -7.00
N PRO A 270 4.86 -7.00 -6.07
CA PRO A 270 6.24 -7.42 -6.31
C PRO A 270 6.40 -8.37 -7.50
N VAL A 271 5.40 -9.21 -7.76
CA VAL A 271 5.43 -10.15 -8.90
C VAL A 271 5.36 -9.38 -10.21
N PHE A 272 4.44 -8.42 -10.33
CA PHE A 272 4.36 -7.55 -11.51
C PHE A 272 5.60 -6.67 -11.67
N ALA A 273 6.16 -6.16 -10.58
CA ALA A 273 7.38 -5.37 -10.60
C ALA A 273 8.59 -6.19 -11.09
N TRP A 274 8.75 -7.43 -10.60
CA TRP A 274 9.80 -8.32 -11.07
C TRP A 274 9.61 -8.69 -12.55
N LEU A 275 8.40 -9.05 -12.95
CA LEU A 275 8.11 -9.41 -14.34
C LEU A 275 8.45 -8.25 -15.30
N THR A 276 8.04 -7.04 -14.97
CA THR A 276 8.34 -5.84 -15.77
C THR A 276 9.83 -5.50 -15.76
N SER A 277 10.49 -5.62 -14.59
CA SER A 277 11.93 -5.40 -14.49
C SER A 277 12.74 -6.42 -15.29
N PHE A 278 12.32 -7.68 -15.29
CA PHE A 278 12.92 -8.71 -16.13
C PHE A 278 12.78 -8.39 -17.62
N LEU A 279 11.58 -7.95 -18.05
CA LEU A 279 11.30 -7.65 -19.46
C LEU A 279 12.05 -6.40 -19.97
N PHE A 280 12.15 -5.35 -19.15
CA PHE A 280 12.68 -4.05 -19.59
C PHE A 280 14.15 -3.84 -19.23
N PHE A 281 14.62 -4.37 -18.11
CA PHE A 281 16.01 -4.22 -17.66
C PHE A 281 16.80 -5.53 -17.69
N GLY A 282 16.17 -6.67 -18.04
CA GLY A 282 16.82 -7.98 -18.00
C GLY A 282 17.21 -8.41 -16.58
N GLU A 283 16.56 -7.85 -15.54
CA GLU A 283 16.89 -8.14 -14.14
C GLU A 283 16.60 -9.60 -13.81
N ARG A 284 17.67 -10.35 -13.48
CA ARG A 284 17.55 -11.76 -13.04
C ARG A 284 17.85 -11.86 -11.56
N LEU A 285 16.94 -12.45 -10.84
CA LEU A 285 17.18 -12.78 -9.43
C LEU A 285 18.15 -13.98 -9.37
N GLY A 286 19.31 -13.79 -8.70
CA GLY A 286 20.19 -14.90 -8.35
C GLY A 286 19.47 -15.88 -7.41
N ARG A 287 19.98 -17.10 -7.26
CA ARG A 287 19.34 -18.15 -6.42
C ARG A 287 18.99 -17.66 -5.01
N ARG A 288 19.92 -16.96 -4.34
CA ARG A 288 19.71 -16.42 -3.00
C ARG A 288 18.58 -15.37 -2.97
N SER A 289 18.60 -14.41 -3.90
CA SER A 289 17.57 -13.38 -4.01
C SER A 289 16.21 -13.96 -4.37
N ALA A 290 16.17 -14.97 -5.25
CA ALA A 290 14.95 -15.69 -5.60
C ALA A 290 14.37 -16.44 -4.38
N THR A 291 15.21 -17.12 -3.59
CA THR A 291 14.78 -17.75 -2.33
C THR A 291 14.25 -16.70 -1.35
N GLY A 292 14.93 -15.56 -1.24
CA GLY A 292 14.46 -14.43 -0.41
C GLY A 292 13.09 -13.93 -0.85
N ALA A 293 12.89 -13.71 -2.14
CA ALA A 293 11.60 -13.29 -2.70
C ALA A 293 10.49 -14.31 -2.42
N LEU A 294 10.76 -15.60 -2.59
CA LEU A 294 9.81 -16.68 -2.29
C LEU A 294 9.45 -16.72 -0.80
N LEU A 295 10.43 -16.52 0.11
CA LEU A 295 10.15 -16.45 1.54
C LEU A 295 9.30 -15.22 1.91
N ILE A 296 9.52 -14.06 1.27
CA ILE A 296 8.66 -12.89 1.47
C ILE A 296 7.22 -13.23 1.06
N LEU A 297 7.02 -13.79 -0.13
CA LEU A 297 5.68 -14.20 -0.58
C LEU A 297 5.06 -15.28 0.32
N ALA A 298 5.86 -16.24 0.80
CA ALA A 298 5.40 -17.25 1.76
C ALA A 298 4.99 -16.63 3.09
N GLY A 299 5.75 -15.67 3.62
CA GLY A 299 5.41 -14.91 4.82
C GLY A 299 4.10 -14.13 4.68
N ILE A 300 3.90 -13.48 3.52
CA ILE A 300 2.65 -12.80 3.18
C ILE A 300 1.49 -13.81 3.15
N ALA A 301 1.66 -14.95 2.48
CA ALA A 301 0.64 -15.99 2.39
C ALA A 301 0.29 -16.58 3.77
N LEU A 302 1.28 -16.79 4.65
CA LEU A 302 1.06 -17.23 6.03
C LEU A 302 0.23 -16.21 6.82
N THR A 303 0.51 -14.92 6.65
CA THR A 303 -0.20 -13.85 7.35
C THR A 303 -1.67 -13.76 6.91
N GLU A 304 -1.96 -13.92 5.62
CA GLU A 304 -3.26 -13.62 5.03
C GLU A 304 -4.14 -14.86 4.80
N LEU A 305 -3.56 -16.03 4.49
CA LEU A 305 -4.31 -17.22 4.09
C LEU A 305 -4.63 -18.14 5.25
N ILE A 306 -3.84 -18.12 6.33
CA ILE A 306 -4.09 -18.98 7.49
C ILE A 306 -5.01 -18.25 8.46
N PRO A 307 -6.27 -18.71 8.63
CA PRO A 307 -7.18 -18.09 9.58
C PRO A 307 -6.67 -18.28 11.01
N ALA A 308 -6.59 -17.17 11.76
CA ALA A 308 -6.33 -17.24 13.18
C ALA A 308 -7.51 -17.92 13.91
N PRO A 309 -7.26 -18.77 14.94
CA PRO A 309 -8.31 -19.31 15.76
C PRO A 309 -9.18 -18.18 16.31
N VAL A 310 -10.49 -18.31 16.20
CA VAL A 310 -11.43 -17.38 16.80
C VAL A 310 -11.28 -17.54 18.32
N GLN A 311 -10.66 -16.57 18.99
CA GLN A 311 -10.74 -16.52 20.46
C GLN A 311 -12.21 -16.34 20.82
N PRO A 312 -12.79 -17.22 21.69
CA PRO A 312 -14.14 -17.02 22.20
C PRO A 312 -14.17 -15.64 22.85
N THR A 313 -15.10 -14.81 22.45
CA THR A 313 -15.41 -13.60 23.22
C THR A 313 -15.86 -14.10 24.59
N SER A 314 -15.07 -13.81 25.62
CA SER A 314 -15.49 -13.97 26.99
C SER A 314 -16.67 -13.03 27.24
N HIS A 315 -17.87 -13.49 26.90
CA HIS A 315 -19.08 -12.99 27.52
C HIS A 315 -19.09 -13.59 28.92
N GLU A 316 -18.32 -13.00 29.80
CA GLU A 316 -18.44 -13.23 31.22
C GLU A 316 -19.80 -12.72 31.71
N GLY A 317 -20.59 -13.69 32.13
CA GLY A 317 -21.29 -13.61 33.38
C GLY A 317 -22.13 -12.34 33.63
N VAL A 318 -23.36 -12.32 33.08
CA VAL A 318 -24.42 -11.63 33.81
C VAL A 318 -24.75 -12.54 35.02
N PRO A 319 -24.50 -12.14 36.27
CA PRO A 319 -25.00 -12.88 37.42
C PRO A 319 -26.51 -12.75 37.43
N LEU A 320 -27.18 -13.90 37.28
CA LEU A 320 -28.57 -14.02 37.59
C LEU A 320 -28.73 -13.81 39.13
N SER A 321 -29.23 -12.68 39.51
CA SER A 321 -29.80 -12.42 40.85
C SER A 321 -31.20 -11.93 40.69
#